data_912e1495b3d7b1ce2eebb22538e2be89
#
_entry.id   912e1495b3d7b1ce2eebb22538e2be89
#
_cell.length_a   1.000
_cell.length_b   1.000
_cell.length_c   1.000
_cell.angle_alpha   90.00
_cell.angle_beta   90.00
_cell.angle_gamma   90.00
#
_symmetry.space_group_name_H-M   'P 1'
#
loop_
_entity.id
_entity.type
_entity.pdbx_description
1 polymer ?
#
loop_
_entity_poly.entity_id
_entity_poly.type
_entity_poly.pdbx_seq_one_letter_code
_entity_poly.pdbx_strand_id
1 'polypeptide(L)'
;MFELPTSVTIGEKEYPIRNKGDFRMVLDCFACLQDVELDEQERVITSLCIFYADIASIDGISEVFSSEEELTEAVNAMYNFFNCGQKSVGAKQNHKLIDWEDDSQMIISAINRVANKEVRAEEYVHWWTFMGYFLAIGECPLSTVTGIRDKILKGKKLEKWEQEFRRDNPEYFVWNHKSVEDKEAEEYIRQIWNNGGDVNG
;
A
#
# COMPACT_ATOMS: atom_id res chain seq x y z
N MET A 1 -14.53 21.08 -6.24
CA MET A 1 -14.13 19.99 -7.17
C MET A 1 -12.60 19.86 -7.28
N PHE A 2 -11.84 20.93 -7.03
CA PHE A 2 -10.36 20.95 -7.17
C PHE A 2 -9.61 21.15 -5.84
N GLU A 3 -10.33 21.14 -4.72
CA GLU A 3 -9.73 21.22 -3.38
C GLU A 3 -9.23 19.85 -2.96
N LEU A 4 -8.08 19.83 -2.30
CA LEU A 4 -7.51 18.61 -1.73
C LEU A 4 -8.22 18.34 -0.39
N PRO A 5 -8.82 17.13 -0.20
CA PRO A 5 -9.57 16.84 1.01
C PRO A 5 -8.61 16.71 2.22
N THR A 6 -8.91 17.45 3.28
CA THR A 6 -8.20 17.37 4.56
C THR A 6 -9.04 16.71 5.64
N SER A 7 -10.24 16.30 5.30
CA SER A 7 -11.23 15.61 6.13
C SER A 7 -12.04 14.64 5.26
N VAL A 8 -12.73 13.71 5.90
CA VAL A 8 -13.72 12.83 5.28
C VAL A 8 -15.07 12.99 5.99
N THR A 9 -16.15 12.82 5.24
CA THR A 9 -17.51 12.87 5.78
C THR A 9 -18.03 11.44 5.95
N ILE A 10 -18.56 11.14 7.15
CA ILE A 10 -19.18 9.86 7.50
C ILE A 10 -20.55 10.20 8.06
N GLY A 11 -21.62 9.77 7.41
CA GLY A 11 -22.96 10.26 7.72
C GLY A 11 -23.06 11.77 7.53
N GLU A 12 -23.41 12.49 8.60
CA GLU A 12 -23.49 13.97 8.61
C GLU A 12 -22.29 14.65 9.29
N LYS A 13 -21.32 13.85 9.77
CA LYS A 13 -20.19 14.34 10.56
C LYS A 13 -18.90 14.35 9.75
N GLU A 14 -18.07 15.35 9.96
CA GLU A 14 -16.78 15.53 9.32
C GLU A 14 -15.65 15.10 10.26
N TYR A 15 -14.73 14.29 9.74
CA TYR A 15 -13.59 13.75 10.48
C TYR A 15 -12.29 14.22 9.84
N PRO A 16 -11.43 14.92 10.60
CA PRO A 16 -10.16 15.42 10.06
C PRO A 16 -9.18 14.29 9.79
N ILE A 17 -8.48 14.39 8.65
CA ILE A 17 -7.39 13.50 8.28
C ILE A 17 -6.11 13.99 8.96
N ARG A 18 -5.38 13.06 9.59
CA ARG A 18 -4.11 13.37 10.24
C ARG A 18 -3.11 13.98 9.25
N ASN A 19 -2.37 14.98 9.71
CA ASN A 19 -1.42 15.74 8.90
C ASN A 19 -2.04 16.26 7.59
N LYS A 20 -3.37 16.51 7.59
CA LYS A 20 -4.12 16.99 6.41
C LYS A 20 -3.92 16.13 5.15
N GLY A 21 -3.68 14.83 5.32
CA GLY A 21 -3.47 13.90 4.23
C GLY A 21 -2.09 13.97 3.58
N ASP A 22 -1.03 14.30 4.32
CA ASP A 22 0.35 14.20 3.85
C ASP A 22 0.67 12.76 3.39
N PHE A 23 1.43 12.63 2.30
CA PHE A 23 1.72 11.33 1.70
C PHE A 23 2.45 10.36 2.66
N ARG A 24 3.27 10.88 3.58
CA ARG A 24 4.01 10.05 4.55
C ARG A 24 3.06 9.30 5.46
N MET A 25 2.02 10.01 5.97
CA MET A 25 0.99 9.39 6.79
C MET A 25 0.27 8.25 6.05
N VAL A 26 0.01 8.40 4.74
CA VAL A 26 -0.60 7.32 3.95
C VAL A 26 0.36 6.16 3.74
N LEU A 27 1.64 6.43 3.53
CA LEU A 27 2.66 5.36 3.45
C LEU A 27 2.81 4.63 4.78
N ASP A 28 2.69 5.32 5.94
CA ASP A 28 2.66 4.69 7.26
C ASP A 28 1.42 3.77 7.41
N CYS A 29 0.25 4.18 6.89
CA CYS A 29 -0.93 3.30 6.82
C CYS A 29 -0.66 2.05 5.96
N PHE A 30 -0.02 2.20 4.80
CA PHE A 30 0.30 1.06 3.93
C PHE A 30 1.31 0.10 4.58
N ALA A 31 2.33 0.62 5.26
CA ALA A 31 3.26 -0.19 6.03
C ALA A 31 2.52 -1.00 7.10
N CYS A 32 1.63 -0.35 7.85
CA CYS A 32 0.80 -1.01 8.85
C CYS A 32 -0.13 -2.08 8.25
N LEU A 33 -0.82 -1.76 7.14
CA LEU A 33 -1.73 -2.71 6.46
C LEU A 33 -0.99 -3.93 5.87
N GLN A 34 0.31 -3.83 5.64
CA GLN A 34 1.16 -4.93 5.16
C GLN A 34 1.95 -5.61 6.27
N ASP A 35 1.86 -5.12 7.50
CA ASP A 35 2.58 -5.71 8.63
C ASP A 35 2.07 -7.11 8.92
N VAL A 36 2.95 -8.07 8.75
CA VAL A 36 2.68 -9.49 8.91
C VAL A 36 2.72 -9.95 10.38
N GLU A 37 3.20 -9.12 11.30
CA GLU A 37 3.18 -9.40 12.74
C GLU A 37 1.81 -9.10 13.36
N LEU A 38 0.99 -8.28 12.69
CA LEU A 38 -0.36 -7.92 13.11
C LEU A 38 -1.40 -8.81 12.43
N ASP A 39 -2.48 -9.13 13.13
CA ASP A 39 -3.64 -9.75 12.49
C ASP A 39 -4.44 -8.74 11.63
N GLU A 40 -5.41 -9.24 10.86
CA GLU A 40 -6.19 -8.41 9.93
C GLU A 40 -6.94 -7.28 10.64
N GLN A 41 -7.50 -7.54 11.83
CA GLN A 41 -8.23 -6.54 12.59
C GLN A 41 -7.28 -5.49 13.17
N GLU A 42 -6.17 -5.94 13.74
CA GLU A 42 -5.12 -5.06 14.29
C GLU A 42 -4.57 -4.12 13.20
N ARG A 43 -4.30 -4.62 12.00
CA ARG A 43 -3.85 -3.80 10.86
C ARG A 43 -4.83 -2.69 10.51
N VAL A 44 -6.12 -3.04 10.36
CA VAL A 44 -7.15 -2.06 10.02
C VAL A 44 -7.32 -1.03 11.15
N ILE A 45 -7.44 -1.49 12.38
CA ILE A 45 -7.63 -0.64 13.55
C ILE A 45 -6.45 0.34 13.74
N THR A 46 -5.22 -0.16 13.64
CA THR A 46 -4.01 0.67 13.75
C THR A 46 -3.95 1.68 12.60
N SER A 47 -4.32 1.27 11.39
CA SER A 47 -4.37 2.19 10.24
C SER A 47 -5.41 3.31 10.43
N LEU A 48 -6.55 3.04 11.06
CA LEU A 48 -7.51 4.09 11.42
C LEU A 48 -6.90 5.09 12.41
N CYS A 49 -6.13 4.60 13.41
CA CYS A 49 -5.43 5.49 14.35
C CYS A 49 -4.36 6.35 13.66
N ILE A 50 -3.71 5.83 12.62
CA ILE A 50 -2.74 6.60 11.82
C ILE A 50 -3.47 7.63 10.95
N PHE A 51 -4.60 7.26 10.36
CA PHE A 51 -5.31 8.09 9.37
C PHE A 51 -6.13 9.22 10.00
N TYR A 52 -6.94 8.94 11.04
CA TYR A 52 -7.84 9.93 11.65
C TYR A 52 -7.13 10.76 12.73
N ALA A 53 -7.22 12.08 12.64
CA ALA A 53 -6.55 12.98 13.57
C ALA A 53 -7.14 12.90 14.99
N ASP A 54 -8.43 12.64 15.11
CA ASP A 54 -9.17 12.61 16.38
C ASP A 54 -9.00 11.29 17.16
N ILE A 55 -8.38 10.27 16.55
CA ILE A 55 -8.11 9.01 17.22
C ILE A 55 -6.70 9.06 17.82
N ALA A 56 -6.60 9.12 19.12
CA ALA A 56 -5.33 9.19 19.84
C ALA A 56 -4.72 7.79 20.12
N SER A 57 -5.58 6.77 20.26
CA SER A 57 -5.19 5.40 20.58
C SER A 57 -6.28 4.43 20.11
N ILE A 58 -5.97 3.13 20.13
CA ILE A 58 -6.92 2.05 19.80
C ILE A 58 -8.17 2.13 20.69
N ASP A 59 -8.00 2.37 22.00
CA ASP A 59 -9.12 2.47 22.94
C ASP A 59 -10.05 3.67 22.63
N GLY A 60 -9.52 4.72 22.00
CA GLY A 60 -10.30 5.91 21.61
C GLY A 60 -11.18 5.71 20.38
N ILE A 61 -11.08 4.60 19.66
CA ILE A 61 -11.87 4.35 18.43
C ILE A 61 -13.37 4.34 18.76
N SER A 62 -13.77 3.66 19.85
CA SER A 62 -15.17 3.59 20.29
C SER A 62 -15.73 4.92 20.82
N GLU A 63 -14.87 5.87 21.16
CA GLU A 63 -15.26 7.23 21.52
C GLU A 63 -15.55 8.10 20.30
N VAL A 64 -14.84 7.81 19.18
CA VAL A 64 -14.94 8.54 17.92
C VAL A 64 -16.05 7.98 17.03
N PHE A 65 -16.12 6.66 16.89
CA PHE A 65 -17.11 5.93 16.09
C PHE A 65 -18.07 5.16 17.01
N SER A 66 -19.35 5.53 16.98
CA SER A 66 -20.33 5.09 17.95
C SER A 66 -21.01 3.77 17.60
N SER A 67 -20.83 3.27 16.38
CA SER A 67 -21.43 2.04 15.90
C SER A 67 -20.52 1.29 14.93
N GLU A 68 -20.83 0.00 14.69
CA GLU A 68 -20.13 -0.84 13.71
C GLU A 68 -20.33 -0.33 12.28
N GLU A 69 -21.51 0.21 11.98
CA GLU A 69 -21.79 0.82 10.68
C GLU A 69 -20.91 2.05 10.45
N GLU A 70 -20.81 2.93 11.46
CA GLU A 70 -19.95 4.12 11.38
C GLU A 70 -18.48 3.76 11.24
N LEU A 71 -18.02 2.73 11.95
CA LEU A 71 -16.66 2.20 11.81
C LEU A 71 -16.42 1.63 10.40
N THR A 72 -17.37 0.90 9.86
CA THR A 72 -17.28 0.35 8.49
C THR A 72 -17.23 1.48 7.45
N GLU A 73 -18.04 2.52 7.61
CA GLU A 73 -17.99 3.71 6.76
C GLU A 73 -16.64 4.43 6.88
N ALA A 74 -16.06 4.50 8.08
CA ALA A 74 -14.75 5.09 8.33
C ALA A 74 -13.63 4.34 7.58
N VAL A 75 -13.64 3.01 7.63
CA VAL A 75 -12.70 2.17 6.86
C VAL A 75 -12.85 2.43 5.36
N ASN A 76 -14.09 2.45 4.86
CA ASN A 76 -14.36 2.71 3.45
C ASN A 76 -13.92 4.12 3.03
N ALA A 77 -14.12 5.14 3.88
CA ALA A 77 -13.69 6.51 3.62
C ALA A 77 -12.16 6.63 3.57
N MET A 78 -11.45 5.94 4.45
CA MET A 78 -9.98 5.84 4.43
C MET A 78 -9.48 5.23 3.10
N TYR A 79 -10.02 4.08 2.68
CA TYR A 79 -9.63 3.46 1.41
C TYR A 79 -10.01 4.31 0.20
N ASN A 80 -11.16 5.00 0.24
CA ASN A 80 -11.55 5.93 -0.83
C ASN A 80 -10.56 7.10 -0.93
N PHE A 81 -10.06 7.61 0.20
CA PHE A 81 -9.01 8.63 0.21
C PHE A 81 -7.72 8.10 -0.40
N PHE A 82 -7.28 6.89 -0.06
CA PHE A 82 -6.08 6.26 -0.64
C PHE A 82 -6.19 6.11 -2.15
N ASN A 83 -7.39 5.83 -2.66
CA ASN A 83 -7.69 5.72 -4.09
C ASN A 83 -7.95 7.08 -4.77
N CYS A 84 -7.60 8.19 -4.13
CA CYS A 84 -7.82 9.54 -4.66
C CYS A 84 -9.28 9.83 -5.04
N GLY A 85 -10.26 9.27 -4.31
CA GLY A 85 -11.68 9.41 -4.58
C GLY A 85 -12.17 8.65 -5.83
N GLN A 86 -11.33 7.84 -6.45
CA GLN A 86 -11.73 7.03 -7.60
C GLN A 86 -12.49 5.79 -7.14
N LYS A 87 -13.64 5.53 -7.76
CA LYS A 87 -14.38 4.30 -7.48
C LYS A 87 -13.61 3.10 -8.00
N SER A 88 -13.37 2.16 -7.11
CA SER A 88 -12.80 0.86 -7.44
C SER A 88 -13.77 0.11 -8.38
N VAL A 89 -13.43 0.01 -9.65
CA VAL A 89 -14.22 -0.76 -10.61
C VAL A 89 -13.68 -2.19 -10.62
N GLY A 90 -14.33 -3.07 -9.86
CA GLY A 90 -14.08 -4.51 -9.87
C GLY A 90 -12.65 -4.89 -9.48
N ALA A 91 -12.47 -5.41 -8.29
CA ALA A 91 -11.18 -5.97 -7.87
C ALA A 91 -10.84 -7.20 -8.73
N LYS A 92 -10.13 -7.00 -9.84
CA LYS A 92 -9.28 -8.07 -10.34
C LYS A 92 -8.17 -8.23 -9.29
N GLN A 93 -7.87 -9.46 -8.93
CA GLN A 93 -6.65 -9.75 -8.17
C GLN A 93 -5.46 -9.14 -8.92
N ASN A 94 -5.09 -7.93 -8.54
CA ASN A 94 -3.90 -7.29 -9.07
C ASN A 94 -2.73 -7.84 -8.25
N HIS A 95 -1.93 -8.67 -8.88
CA HIS A 95 -0.67 -9.06 -8.30
C HIS A 95 0.16 -7.82 -7.92
N LYS A 96 0.84 -7.88 -6.79
CA LYS A 96 1.70 -6.81 -6.30
C LYS A 96 2.84 -6.58 -7.31
N LEU A 97 2.84 -5.42 -7.97
CA LEU A 97 3.88 -5.02 -8.93
C LEU A 97 4.89 -4.04 -8.33
N ILE A 98 4.50 -3.38 -7.25
CA ILE A 98 5.25 -2.32 -6.57
C ILE A 98 5.16 -2.59 -5.06
N ASP A 99 6.28 -2.43 -4.39
CA ASP A 99 6.36 -2.33 -2.95
C ASP A 99 6.78 -0.91 -2.57
N TRP A 100 6.01 -0.25 -1.71
CA TRP A 100 6.28 1.15 -1.35
C TRP A 100 7.59 1.32 -0.55
N GLU A 101 8.03 0.28 0.15
CA GLU A 101 9.25 0.29 0.95
C GLU A 101 10.44 -0.19 0.12
N ASP A 102 10.38 -1.39 -0.46
CA ASP A 102 11.46 -1.98 -1.25
C ASP A 102 11.80 -1.16 -2.51
N ASP A 103 10.79 -0.59 -3.17
CA ASP A 103 10.95 0.24 -4.36
C ASP A 103 11.09 1.74 -4.05
N SER A 104 11.13 2.14 -2.78
CA SER A 104 11.04 3.54 -2.35
C SER A 104 12.01 4.47 -3.08
N GLN A 105 13.25 4.07 -3.30
CA GLN A 105 14.25 4.89 -4.00
C GLN A 105 13.90 5.09 -5.47
N MET A 106 13.40 4.06 -6.16
CA MET A 106 12.98 4.17 -7.56
C MET A 106 11.71 5.04 -7.67
N ILE A 107 10.76 4.84 -6.75
CA ILE A 107 9.51 5.62 -6.68
C ILE A 107 9.83 7.10 -6.47
N ILE A 108 10.60 7.43 -5.45
CA ILE A 108 10.95 8.81 -5.11
C ILE A 108 11.77 9.46 -6.23
N SER A 109 12.76 8.75 -6.79
CA SER A 109 13.53 9.26 -7.92
C SER A 109 12.64 9.61 -9.12
N ALA A 110 11.68 8.75 -9.43
CA ALA A 110 10.75 8.98 -10.53
C ALA A 110 9.80 10.14 -10.24
N ILE A 111 9.26 10.23 -9.02
CA ILE A 111 8.40 11.34 -8.57
C ILE A 111 9.16 12.67 -8.57
N ASN A 112 10.39 12.71 -8.04
CA ASN A 112 11.21 13.92 -8.01
C ASN A 112 11.46 14.48 -9.41
N ARG A 113 11.65 13.61 -10.41
CA ARG A 113 11.78 14.00 -11.80
C ARG A 113 10.53 14.71 -12.33
N VAL A 114 9.34 14.20 -11.99
CA VAL A 114 8.05 14.80 -12.40
C VAL A 114 7.78 16.08 -11.61
N ALA A 115 8.01 16.07 -10.30
CA ALA A 115 7.78 17.19 -9.41
C ALA A 115 8.84 18.31 -9.58
N ASN A 116 9.97 18.00 -10.23
CA ASN A 116 11.14 18.88 -10.36
C ASN A 116 11.67 19.39 -9.00
N LYS A 117 11.59 18.55 -7.98
CA LYS A 117 12.06 18.82 -6.61
C LYS A 117 12.21 17.54 -5.81
N GLU A 118 12.93 17.61 -4.68
CA GLU A 118 12.98 16.50 -3.71
C GLU A 118 11.73 16.54 -2.83
N VAL A 119 10.77 15.68 -3.10
CA VAL A 119 9.47 15.67 -2.39
C VAL A 119 9.61 15.33 -0.91
N ARG A 120 10.67 14.61 -0.51
CA ARG A 120 10.94 14.29 0.90
C ARG A 120 11.45 15.49 1.69
N ALA A 121 12.02 16.50 1.01
CA ALA A 121 12.49 17.73 1.64
C ALA A 121 11.34 18.74 1.86
N GLU A 122 10.19 18.54 1.24
CA GLU A 122 9.02 19.38 1.45
C GLU A 122 8.41 19.14 2.84
N GLU A 123 7.98 20.19 3.52
CA GLU A 123 7.29 20.06 4.81
C GLU A 123 5.96 19.30 4.69
N TYR A 124 5.30 19.48 3.54
CA TYR A 124 3.99 18.89 3.27
C TYR A 124 3.79 18.63 1.78
N VAL A 125 3.36 17.43 1.44
CA VAL A 125 2.85 17.08 0.10
C VAL A 125 1.60 16.23 0.29
N HIS A 126 0.46 16.75 -0.12
CA HIS A 126 -0.81 16.01 -0.04
C HIS A 126 -0.75 14.72 -0.85
N TRP A 127 -1.32 13.64 -0.31
CA TRP A 127 -1.34 12.31 -0.94
C TRP A 127 -1.82 12.34 -2.40
N TRP A 128 -2.91 13.05 -2.69
CA TRP A 128 -3.43 13.12 -4.06
C TRP A 128 -2.49 13.85 -5.02
N THR A 129 -1.73 14.82 -4.54
CA THR A 129 -0.67 15.47 -5.33
C THR A 129 0.50 14.52 -5.58
N PHE A 130 0.91 13.79 -4.54
CA PHE A 130 1.95 12.76 -4.65
C PHE A 130 1.55 11.68 -5.66
N MET A 131 0.32 11.17 -5.60
CA MET A 131 -0.22 10.23 -6.57
C MET A 131 -0.37 10.82 -7.97
N GLY A 132 -0.66 12.11 -8.07
CA GLY A 132 -0.64 12.83 -9.35
C GLY A 132 0.74 12.79 -10.01
N TYR A 133 1.81 13.03 -9.25
CA TYR A 133 3.18 12.87 -9.75
C TYR A 133 3.49 11.41 -10.10
N PHE A 134 3.08 10.47 -9.26
CA PHE A 134 3.27 9.03 -9.49
C PHE A 134 2.61 8.57 -10.79
N LEU A 135 1.38 8.97 -11.05
CA LEU A 135 0.64 8.62 -12.28
C LEU A 135 1.23 9.29 -13.53
N ALA A 136 1.94 10.40 -13.38
CA ALA A 136 2.60 11.10 -14.48
C ALA A 136 4.02 10.58 -14.78
N ILE A 137 4.49 9.56 -14.06
CA ILE A 137 5.78 8.92 -14.32
C ILE A 137 5.75 8.27 -15.71
N GLY A 138 6.65 8.71 -16.60
CA GLY A 138 6.85 8.08 -17.89
C GLY A 138 7.88 6.93 -17.83
N GLU A 139 8.60 6.71 -18.92
CA GLU A 139 9.66 5.71 -18.97
C GLU A 139 10.79 6.02 -17.97
N CYS A 140 11.09 5.05 -17.12
CA CYS A 140 12.09 5.15 -16.07
C CYS A 140 12.45 3.74 -15.53
N PRO A 141 13.46 3.60 -14.67
CA PRO A 141 13.80 2.31 -14.05
C PRO A 141 12.60 1.63 -13.36
N LEU A 142 11.77 2.38 -12.64
CA LEU A 142 10.57 1.84 -11.99
C LEU A 142 9.61 1.21 -13.00
N SER A 143 9.30 1.91 -14.11
CA SER A 143 8.39 1.38 -15.14
C SER A 143 8.98 0.16 -15.86
N THR A 144 10.30 0.10 -16.03
CA THR A 144 10.99 -1.07 -16.57
C THR A 144 10.87 -2.28 -15.63
N VAL A 145 11.17 -2.10 -14.36
CA VAL A 145 11.09 -3.16 -13.34
C VAL A 145 9.67 -3.68 -13.22
N THR A 146 8.68 -2.78 -13.07
CA THR A 146 7.27 -3.17 -12.95
C THR A 146 6.74 -3.85 -14.21
N GLY A 147 7.18 -3.43 -15.41
CA GLY A 147 6.83 -4.09 -16.67
C GLY A 147 7.36 -5.52 -16.77
N ILE A 148 8.60 -5.77 -16.32
CA ILE A 148 9.20 -7.11 -16.29
C ILE A 148 8.48 -7.97 -15.23
N ARG A 149 8.21 -7.43 -14.03
CA ARG A 149 7.44 -8.13 -12.98
C ARG A 149 6.07 -8.56 -13.49
N ASP A 150 5.33 -7.68 -14.18
CA ASP A 150 4.02 -8.00 -14.77
C ASP A 150 4.10 -9.15 -15.79
N LYS A 151 5.14 -9.16 -16.63
CA LYS A 151 5.36 -10.27 -17.58
C LYS A 151 5.64 -11.58 -16.85
N ILE A 152 6.47 -11.57 -15.80
CA ILE A 152 6.80 -12.76 -14.99
C ILE A 152 5.53 -13.31 -14.34
N LEU A 153 4.76 -12.45 -13.66
CA LEU A 153 3.52 -12.84 -12.98
C LEU A 153 2.46 -13.40 -13.93
N LYS A 154 2.41 -12.89 -15.16
CA LYS A 154 1.51 -13.38 -16.21
C LYS A 154 2.05 -14.60 -16.97
N GLY A 155 3.21 -15.14 -16.61
CA GLY A 155 3.86 -16.25 -17.31
C GLY A 155 4.27 -15.93 -18.75
N LYS A 156 4.44 -14.62 -19.07
CA LYS A 156 4.84 -14.19 -20.41
C LYS A 156 6.35 -14.34 -20.59
N LYS A 157 6.74 -14.65 -21.83
CA LYS A 157 8.16 -14.74 -22.19
C LYS A 157 8.81 -13.37 -22.13
N LEU A 158 9.95 -13.28 -21.44
CA LEU A 158 10.78 -12.09 -21.42
C LEU A 158 11.60 -11.98 -22.72
N GLU A 159 11.75 -10.75 -23.20
CA GLU A 159 12.69 -10.41 -24.26
C GLU A 159 14.14 -10.63 -23.79
N LYS A 160 15.08 -10.75 -24.75
CA LYS A 160 16.48 -11.02 -24.39
C LYS A 160 17.08 -9.96 -23.46
N TRP A 161 16.82 -8.70 -23.73
CA TRP A 161 17.30 -7.60 -22.87
C TRP A 161 16.65 -7.59 -21.48
N GLU A 162 15.38 -8.01 -21.35
CA GLU A 162 14.68 -8.12 -20.05
C GLU A 162 15.27 -9.27 -19.20
N GLN A 163 15.65 -10.37 -19.85
CA GLN A 163 16.32 -11.48 -19.19
C GLN A 163 17.72 -11.06 -18.70
N GLU A 164 18.47 -10.32 -19.52
CA GLU A 164 19.77 -9.76 -19.15
C GLU A 164 19.61 -8.76 -18.02
N PHE A 165 18.66 -7.82 -18.10
CA PHE A 165 18.38 -6.84 -17.06
C PHE A 165 18.03 -7.52 -15.72
N ARG A 166 17.14 -8.51 -15.73
CA ARG A 166 16.77 -9.27 -14.52
C ARG A 166 17.96 -10.02 -13.92
N ARG A 167 18.80 -10.62 -14.75
CA ARG A 167 20.00 -11.33 -14.26
C ARG A 167 21.01 -10.39 -13.62
N ASP A 168 21.15 -9.20 -14.19
CA ASP A 168 22.16 -8.22 -13.77
C ASP A 168 21.68 -7.36 -12.58
N ASN A 169 20.36 -7.38 -12.26
CA ASN A 169 19.73 -6.63 -11.17
C ASN A 169 18.72 -7.52 -10.41
N PRO A 170 19.17 -8.62 -9.80
CA PRO A 170 18.27 -9.59 -9.16
C PRO A 170 17.52 -8.99 -7.95
N GLU A 171 18.09 -7.99 -7.28
CA GLU A 171 17.51 -7.31 -6.12
C GLU A 171 16.16 -6.66 -6.42
N TYR A 172 15.90 -6.23 -7.64
CA TYR A 172 14.61 -5.65 -8.02
C TYR A 172 13.49 -6.69 -8.24
N PHE A 173 13.81 -7.98 -8.16
CA PHE A 173 12.87 -9.07 -8.44
C PHE A 173 12.66 -10.01 -7.24
N VAL A 174 13.17 -9.62 -6.10
CA VAL A 174 12.98 -10.31 -4.81
C VAL A 174 12.44 -9.29 -3.82
N TRP A 175 11.30 -9.62 -3.20
CA TRP A 175 10.76 -8.79 -2.13
C TRP A 175 11.49 -9.11 -0.83
N ASN A 176 11.99 -8.08 -0.14
CA ASN A 176 12.66 -8.24 1.15
C ASN A 176 11.65 -8.43 2.29
N HIS A 177 10.45 -7.84 2.12
CA HIS A 177 9.37 -7.98 3.07
C HIS A 177 8.42 -9.09 2.63
N LYS A 178 8.19 -10.05 3.51
CA LYS A 178 7.18 -11.08 3.28
C LYS A 178 5.81 -10.42 3.29
N SER A 179 5.01 -10.66 2.25
CA SER A 179 3.61 -10.28 2.27
C SER A 179 2.82 -11.18 3.23
N VAL A 180 1.63 -10.75 3.61
CA VAL A 180 0.67 -11.59 4.37
C VAL A 180 0.41 -12.91 3.63
N GLU A 181 0.23 -12.84 2.31
CA GLU A 181 0.02 -13.99 1.43
C GLU A 181 1.21 -14.96 1.44
N ASP A 182 2.45 -14.45 1.51
CA ASP A 182 3.65 -15.28 1.61
C ASP A 182 3.73 -16.01 2.97
N LYS A 183 3.36 -15.36 4.07
CA LYS A 183 3.30 -16.00 5.40
C LYS A 183 2.20 -17.06 5.46
N GLU A 184 1.02 -16.78 4.95
CA GLU A 184 -0.08 -17.75 4.91
C GLU A 184 0.31 -18.99 4.07
N ALA A 185 0.99 -18.78 2.93
CA ALA A 185 1.51 -19.86 2.11
C ALA A 185 2.60 -20.68 2.84
N GLU A 186 3.54 -20.02 3.53
CA GLU A 186 4.56 -20.71 4.34
C GLU A 186 3.95 -21.48 5.52
N GLU A 187 2.95 -20.89 6.19
CA GLU A 187 2.28 -21.52 7.30
C GLU A 187 1.45 -22.73 6.85
N TYR A 188 0.79 -22.62 5.70
CA TYR A 188 0.10 -23.74 5.05
C TYR A 188 1.07 -24.88 4.68
N ILE A 189 2.22 -24.54 4.08
CA ILE A 189 3.28 -25.52 3.76
C ILE A 189 3.82 -26.17 5.05
N ARG A 190 4.05 -25.38 6.10
CA ARG A 190 4.51 -25.88 7.41
C ARG A 190 3.48 -26.84 8.04
N GLN A 191 2.18 -26.52 7.94
CA GLN A 191 1.12 -27.40 8.44
C GLN A 191 1.06 -28.72 7.67
N ILE A 192 1.18 -28.69 6.33
CA ILE A 192 1.27 -29.91 5.51
C ILE A 192 2.49 -30.74 5.90
N TRP A 193 3.64 -30.12 6.09
CA TRP A 193 4.88 -30.82 6.45
C TRP A 193 4.81 -31.45 7.83
N ASN A 194 4.24 -30.76 8.80
CA ASN A 194 4.09 -31.26 10.16
C ASN A 194 3.00 -32.35 10.26
N ASN A 195 1.93 -32.27 9.46
CA ASN A 195 0.87 -33.27 9.43
C ASN A 195 1.20 -34.48 8.54
N GLY A 196 2.16 -34.35 7.60
CA GLY A 196 2.63 -35.43 6.74
C GLY A 196 3.75 -36.30 7.33
N GLY A 197 4.28 -35.92 8.51
CA GLY A 197 5.33 -36.65 9.21
C GLY A 197 4.84 -37.90 10.00
N ASP A 198 3.54 -38.12 10.11
CA ASP A 198 2.93 -39.22 10.90
C ASP A 198 2.37 -40.36 10.05
N VAL A 199 2.89 -40.60 8.86
CA VAL A 199 2.51 -41.76 8.05
C VAL A 199 3.69 -42.70 7.87
N ASN A 200 4.24 -43.21 8.98
CA ASN A 200 4.96 -44.48 9.04
C ASN A 200 5.11 -44.87 10.53
N GLY A 201 4.10 -45.56 11.03
CA GLY A 201 4.11 -46.38 12.22
C GLY A 201 3.56 -47.74 11.85
#